data_cc7deca7d0cdddea0f5bc043307420e9
#
_entry.id   cc7deca7d0cdddea0f5bc043307420e9
#
_cell.length_a   1.000
_cell.length_b   1.000
_cell.length_c   1.000
_cell.angle_alpha   90.00
_cell.angle_beta   90.00
_cell.angle_gamma   90.00
#
_symmetry.space_group_name_H-M   'P 1'
#
loop_
_entity.id
_entity.type
_entity.pdbx_description
1 polymer ?
#
loop_
_entity_poly.entity_id
_entity_poly.type
_entity_poly.pdbx_seq_one_letter_code
_entity_poly.pdbx_strand_id
1 'polypeptide(L)'
;FFGSDRHSQLFMDLSLNLKAMVAQQLIPTPDGNSRRAAIEILINSPLISDLIRKGEIHEIKDLMKRSRELGMQTFDQALFDLYKAKQITYKDALKHADSPNDLRLQIKLSEEGGDRLLHASANITFDGQA
;
A
#
# COMPACT_ATOMS: atom_id res chain seq x y z
N PHE A 1 1.77 1.23 -26.08
CA PHE A 1 0.96 2.19 -26.79
C PHE A 1 1.77 3.31 -27.41
N PHE A 2 2.79 3.78 -26.72
CA PHE A 2 3.63 4.85 -27.21
C PHE A 2 5.02 4.32 -27.56
N GLY A 3 5.57 4.74 -28.70
CA GLY A 3 6.97 4.47 -29.04
C GLY A 3 7.91 5.08 -28.03
N SER A 4 9.16 4.60 -27.95
CA SER A 4 10.18 5.07 -27.00
C SER A 4 10.38 6.61 -27.01
N ASP A 5 10.26 7.22 -28.18
CA ASP A 5 10.40 8.70 -28.35
C ASP A 5 9.25 9.45 -27.69
N ARG A 6 8.05 8.85 -27.63
CA ARG A 6 6.87 9.44 -27.01
C ARG A 6 6.83 9.23 -25.49
N HIS A 7 7.53 8.22 -24.95
CA HIS A 7 7.59 7.99 -23.51
C HIS A 7 8.25 9.18 -22.79
N SER A 8 9.33 9.70 -23.29
CA SER A 8 10.00 10.88 -22.71
C SER A 8 9.09 12.10 -22.72
N GLN A 9 8.36 12.33 -23.83
CA GLN A 9 7.40 13.43 -23.93
C GLN A 9 6.23 13.23 -22.97
N LEU A 10 5.70 12.01 -22.88
CA LEU A 10 4.62 11.67 -21.94
C LEU A 10 5.03 11.90 -20.49
N PHE A 11 6.22 11.46 -20.11
CA PHE A 11 6.74 11.67 -18.75
C PHE A 11 6.94 13.14 -18.43
N MET A 12 7.40 13.94 -19.39
CA MET A 12 7.53 15.39 -19.23
C MET A 12 6.17 16.03 -19.01
N ASP A 13 5.18 15.70 -19.83
CA ASP A 13 3.83 16.26 -19.73
C ASP A 13 3.16 15.87 -18.40
N LEU A 14 3.28 14.61 -17.97
CA LEU A 14 2.77 14.14 -16.67
C LEU A 14 3.46 14.83 -15.50
N SER A 15 4.78 15.02 -15.55
CA SER A 15 5.53 15.66 -14.48
C SER A 15 5.11 17.12 -14.26
N LEU A 16 4.73 17.82 -15.32
CA LEU A 16 4.33 19.22 -15.28
C LEU A 16 2.84 19.43 -14.94
N ASN A 17 1.97 18.50 -15.35
CA ASN A 17 0.53 18.69 -15.35
C ASN A 17 -0.23 17.79 -14.37
N LEU A 18 0.35 16.67 -13.95
CA LEU A 18 -0.31 15.74 -13.02
C LEU A 18 -0.46 16.40 -11.65
N LYS A 19 -1.69 16.42 -11.11
CA LYS A 19 -1.99 16.88 -9.74
C LYS A 19 -2.08 15.71 -8.77
N ALA A 20 -2.87 14.71 -9.13
CA ALA A 20 -3.03 13.48 -8.38
C ALA A 20 -3.45 12.36 -9.33
N MET A 21 -3.18 11.13 -8.92
CA MET A 21 -3.65 9.93 -9.61
C MET A 21 -4.28 8.99 -8.59
N VAL A 22 -5.49 8.50 -8.90
CA VAL A 22 -6.20 7.52 -8.09
C VAL A 22 -6.49 6.31 -8.95
N ALA A 23 -6.10 5.14 -8.48
CA ALA A 23 -6.37 3.86 -9.11
C ALA A 23 -7.10 2.94 -8.15
N GLN A 24 -7.91 2.03 -8.67
CA GLN A 24 -8.78 1.17 -7.89
C GLN A 24 -8.74 -0.25 -8.41
N GLN A 25 -8.72 -1.21 -7.47
CA GLN A 25 -8.95 -2.63 -7.74
C GLN A 25 -10.10 -3.13 -6.85
N LEU A 26 -10.95 -3.98 -7.40
CA LEU A 26 -12.03 -4.62 -6.64
C LEU A 26 -11.62 -6.03 -6.23
N ILE A 27 -11.66 -6.29 -4.93
CA ILE A 27 -11.23 -7.55 -4.32
C ILE A 27 -12.47 -8.25 -3.74
N PRO A 28 -12.67 -9.57 -4.00
CA PRO A 28 -13.80 -10.29 -3.41
C PRO A 28 -13.75 -10.32 -1.87
N THR A 29 -14.91 -10.24 -1.24
CA THR A 29 -15.05 -10.49 0.19
C THR A 29 -14.88 -11.98 0.50
N PRO A 30 -14.59 -12.39 1.77
CA PRO A 30 -14.37 -13.80 2.12
C PRO A 30 -15.53 -14.72 1.77
N ASP A 31 -16.76 -14.23 1.84
CA ASP A 31 -17.98 -14.98 1.46
C ASP A 31 -18.23 -15.03 -0.05
N GLY A 32 -17.49 -14.25 -0.85
CA GLY A 32 -17.64 -14.17 -2.30
C GLY A 32 -18.87 -13.39 -2.78
N ASN A 33 -19.69 -12.84 -1.89
CA ASN A 33 -20.95 -12.18 -2.24
C ASN A 33 -20.81 -10.69 -2.55
N SER A 34 -19.68 -10.09 -2.21
CA SER A 34 -19.43 -8.66 -2.36
C SER A 34 -17.98 -8.41 -2.76
N ARG A 35 -17.65 -7.14 -2.96
CA ARG A 35 -16.27 -6.71 -3.27
C ARG A 35 -15.89 -5.51 -2.44
N ARG A 36 -14.59 -5.37 -2.18
CA ARG A 36 -13.99 -4.20 -1.52
C ARG A 36 -13.02 -3.53 -2.47
N ALA A 37 -12.96 -2.22 -2.42
CA ALA A 37 -12.04 -1.45 -3.23
C ALA A 37 -10.69 -1.29 -2.52
N ALA A 38 -9.62 -1.73 -3.16
CA ALA A 38 -8.26 -1.33 -2.82
C ALA A 38 -7.91 -0.11 -3.66
N ILE A 39 -7.50 0.97 -3.03
CA ILE A 39 -7.28 2.26 -3.68
C ILE A 39 -5.82 2.66 -3.54
N GLU A 40 -5.19 3.02 -4.65
CA GLU A 40 -3.87 3.62 -4.70
C GLU A 40 -4.00 5.10 -4.98
N ILE A 41 -3.29 5.93 -4.22
CA ILE A 41 -3.35 7.39 -4.32
C ILE A 41 -1.93 7.93 -4.43
N LEU A 42 -1.67 8.65 -5.51
CA LEU A 42 -0.45 9.42 -5.74
C LEU A 42 -0.82 10.91 -5.77
N ILE A 43 -0.14 11.70 -4.96
CA ILE A 43 -0.26 13.18 -4.98
C ILE A 43 1.05 13.74 -5.51
N ASN A 44 0.97 14.57 -6.55
CA ASN A 44 2.17 15.11 -7.15
C ASN A 44 2.84 16.16 -6.24
N SER A 45 4.15 16.16 -6.26
CA SER A 45 5.03 17.11 -5.58
C SER A 45 6.25 17.37 -6.46
N PRO A 46 7.10 18.37 -6.17
CA PRO A 46 8.32 18.59 -6.95
C PRO A 46 9.20 17.34 -7.04
N LEU A 47 9.33 16.56 -5.97
CA LEU A 47 10.11 15.33 -5.97
C LEU A 47 9.44 14.25 -6.83
N ILE A 48 8.12 14.06 -6.70
CA ILE A 48 7.36 13.12 -7.54
C ILE A 48 7.45 13.53 -9.01
N SER A 49 7.31 14.82 -9.32
CA SER A 49 7.47 15.34 -10.68
C SER A 49 8.83 14.97 -11.29
N ASP A 50 9.89 15.09 -10.53
CA ASP A 50 11.23 14.73 -10.97
C ASP A 50 11.35 13.23 -11.24
N LEU A 51 10.83 12.39 -10.35
CA LEU A 51 10.83 10.93 -10.51
C LEU A 51 9.97 10.49 -11.71
N ILE A 52 8.82 11.12 -11.94
CA ILE A 52 7.96 10.86 -13.12
C ILE A 52 8.74 11.19 -14.40
N ARG A 53 9.37 12.36 -14.44
CA ARG A 53 10.15 12.80 -15.60
C ARG A 53 11.27 11.83 -15.95
N LYS A 54 11.92 11.24 -14.94
CA LYS A 54 12.99 10.24 -15.09
C LYS A 54 12.46 8.83 -15.36
N GLY A 55 11.17 8.58 -15.18
CA GLY A 55 10.56 7.25 -15.33
C GLY A 55 10.94 6.28 -14.21
N GLU A 56 11.31 6.75 -13.04
CA GLU A 56 11.78 5.93 -11.92
C GLU A 56 10.60 5.45 -11.05
N ILE A 57 9.88 4.44 -11.55
CA ILE A 57 8.63 3.94 -10.95
C ILE A 57 8.86 3.34 -9.56
N HIS A 58 9.95 2.58 -9.35
CA HIS A 58 10.22 1.96 -8.05
C HIS A 58 10.45 3.00 -6.96
N GLU A 59 11.16 4.08 -7.27
CA GLU A 59 11.40 5.18 -6.33
C GLU A 59 10.11 5.93 -5.99
N ILE A 60 9.19 6.08 -6.96
CA ILE A 60 7.86 6.66 -6.73
C ILE A 60 7.09 5.80 -5.72
N LYS A 61 7.05 4.48 -5.90
CA LYS A 61 6.38 3.56 -4.99
C LYS A 61 6.96 3.61 -3.58
N ASP A 62 8.27 3.64 -3.45
CA ASP A 62 8.94 3.75 -2.16
C ASP A 62 8.64 5.07 -1.45
N LEU A 63 8.59 6.17 -2.20
CA LEU A 63 8.21 7.48 -1.66
C LEU A 63 6.75 7.50 -1.22
N MET A 64 5.84 6.91 -1.99
CA MET A 64 4.42 6.77 -1.62
C MET A 64 4.23 6.02 -0.30
N LYS A 65 4.97 4.92 -0.09
CA LYS A 65 4.92 4.15 1.16
C LYS A 65 5.26 5.00 2.38
N ARG A 66 6.20 5.93 2.24
CA ARG A 66 6.67 6.81 3.32
C ARG A 66 5.85 8.10 3.45
N SER A 67 4.94 8.34 2.52
CA SER A 67 4.17 9.59 2.42
C SER A 67 2.68 9.39 2.76
N ARG A 68 2.36 8.36 3.52
CA ARG A 68 0.98 8.05 3.91
C ARG A 68 0.34 9.19 4.72
N GLU A 69 1.12 9.88 5.52
CA GLU A 69 0.68 11.07 6.28
C GLU A 69 0.21 12.21 5.38
N LEU A 70 0.71 12.28 4.15
CA LEU A 70 0.31 13.27 3.16
C LEU A 70 -0.91 12.83 2.33
N GLY A 71 -1.51 11.69 2.64
CA GLY A 71 -2.65 11.12 1.93
C GLY A 71 -2.29 10.21 0.77
N MET A 72 -1.02 9.90 0.55
CA MET A 72 -0.59 8.91 -0.43
C MET A 72 -0.79 7.48 0.09
N GLN A 73 -1.09 6.56 -0.80
CA GLN A 73 -1.33 5.16 -0.45
C GLN A 73 -1.00 4.25 -1.63
N THR A 74 -0.28 3.15 -1.36
CA THR A 74 -0.04 2.10 -2.35
C THR A 74 -1.14 1.04 -2.30
N PHE A 75 -1.29 0.24 -3.38
CA PHE A 75 -2.20 -0.90 -3.36
C PHE A 75 -1.88 -1.89 -2.25
N ASP A 76 -0.62 -2.17 -1.99
CA ASP A 76 -0.21 -3.12 -0.95
C ASP A 76 -0.62 -2.62 0.44
N GLN A 77 -0.51 -1.33 0.71
CA GLN A 77 -1.00 -0.73 1.96
C GLN A 77 -2.53 -0.85 2.08
N ALA A 78 -3.25 -0.61 1.00
CA ALA A 78 -4.71 -0.77 0.97
C ALA A 78 -5.12 -2.23 1.19
N LEU A 79 -4.44 -3.18 0.56
CA LEU A 79 -4.68 -4.61 0.74
C LEU A 79 -4.38 -5.05 2.18
N PHE A 80 -3.30 -4.56 2.76
CA PHE A 80 -2.98 -4.81 4.16
C PHE A 80 -4.09 -4.33 5.11
N ASP A 81 -4.58 -3.11 4.92
CA ASP A 81 -5.66 -2.54 5.74
C ASP A 81 -6.96 -3.35 5.60
N LEU A 82 -7.33 -3.74 4.37
CA LEU A 82 -8.51 -4.58 4.12
C LEU A 82 -8.39 -5.96 4.77
N TYR A 83 -7.22 -6.58 4.71
CA TYR A 83 -6.96 -7.86 5.36
C TYR A 83 -7.03 -7.73 6.90
N LYS A 84 -6.43 -6.71 7.48
CA LYS A 84 -6.48 -6.46 8.93
C LYS A 84 -7.90 -6.19 9.43
N ALA A 85 -8.73 -5.56 8.61
CA ALA A 85 -10.15 -5.35 8.88
C ALA A 85 -11.01 -6.59 8.59
N LYS A 86 -10.41 -7.72 8.18
CA LYS A 86 -11.07 -8.98 7.82
C LYS A 86 -12.07 -8.84 6.65
N GLN A 87 -11.89 -7.86 5.80
CA GLN A 87 -12.75 -7.61 4.64
C GLN A 87 -12.35 -8.38 3.39
N ILE A 88 -11.12 -8.88 3.34
CA ILE A 88 -10.61 -9.77 2.29
C ILE A 88 -9.81 -10.92 2.92
N THR A 89 -9.62 -12.01 2.16
CA THR A 89 -8.81 -13.14 2.61
C THR A 89 -7.31 -12.87 2.42
N TYR A 90 -6.48 -13.58 3.17
CA TYR A 90 -5.02 -13.58 3.00
C TYR A 90 -4.61 -13.95 1.57
N LYS A 91 -5.25 -14.99 1.01
CA LYS A 91 -4.99 -15.45 -0.35
C LYS A 91 -5.26 -14.36 -1.38
N ASP A 92 -6.40 -13.68 -1.28
CA ASP A 92 -6.76 -12.61 -2.20
C ASP A 92 -5.87 -11.38 -2.03
N ALA A 93 -5.49 -11.03 -0.80
CA ALA A 93 -4.55 -9.95 -0.56
C ALA A 93 -3.21 -10.18 -1.29
N LEU A 94 -2.63 -11.38 -1.14
CA LEU A 94 -1.37 -11.72 -1.82
C LEU A 94 -1.51 -11.83 -3.33
N LYS A 95 -2.64 -12.35 -3.82
CA LYS A 95 -2.91 -12.50 -5.25
C LYS A 95 -2.90 -11.15 -5.98
N HIS A 96 -3.39 -10.09 -5.36
CA HIS A 96 -3.53 -8.78 -5.96
C HIS A 96 -2.40 -7.81 -5.61
N ALA A 97 -1.47 -8.22 -4.75
CA ALA A 97 -0.36 -7.38 -4.32
C ALA A 97 0.64 -7.12 -5.45
N ASP A 98 1.17 -5.90 -5.52
CA ASP A 98 2.30 -5.55 -6.40
C ASP A 98 3.57 -6.28 -5.94
N SER A 99 3.78 -6.38 -4.63
CA SER A 99 4.90 -7.08 -4.01
C SER A 99 4.39 -8.08 -2.95
N PRO A 100 3.98 -9.31 -3.37
CA PRO A 100 3.41 -10.31 -2.45
C PRO A 100 4.34 -10.67 -1.29
N ASN A 101 5.64 -10.73 -1.53
CA ASN A 101 6.61 -11.05 -0.48
C ASN A 101 6.70 -9.97 0.59
N ASP A 102 6.69 -8.70 0.21
CA ASP A 102 6.69 -7.57 1.13
C ASP A 102 5.40 -7.54 1.94
N LEU A 103 4.25 -7.75 1.29
CA LEU A 103 2.96 -7.80 1.97
C LEU A 103 2.90 -8.96 2.97
N ARG A 104 3.39 -10.14 2.58
CA ARG A 104 3.46 -11.31 3.48
C ARG A 104 4.30 -11.02 4.72
N LEU A 105 5.46 -10.42 4.53
CA LEU A 105 6.34 -10.05 5.64
C LEU A 105 5.67 -9.02 6.55
N GLN A 106 5.03 -8.01 6.00
CA GLN A 106 4.32 -6.98 6.76
C GLN A 106 3.18 -7.59 7.60
N ILE A 107 2.41 -8.49 7.04
CA ILE A 107 1.33 -9.21 7.75
C ILE A 107 1.93 -10.01 8.91
N LYS A 108 2.97 -10.80 8.64
CA LYS A 108 3.63 -11.63 9.66
C LYS A 108 4.16 -10.79 10.83
N LEU A 109 4.86 -9.70 10.54
CA LEU A 109 5.39 -8.81 11.58
C LEU A 109 4.27 -8.17 12.41
N SER A 110 3.13 -7.85 11.79
CA SER A 110 1.99 -7.28 12.51
C SER A 110 1.33 -8.28 13.46
N GLU A 111 1.29 -9.55 13.09
CA GLU A 111 0.74 -10.63 13.91
C GLU A 111 1.67 -10.95 15.09
N GLU A 112 2.97 -11.12 14.84
CA GLU A 112 3.98 -11.36 15.89
C GLU A 112 4.08 -10.18 16.86
N GLY A 113 3.96 -8.95 16.39
CA GLY A 113 3.93 -7.76 17.24
C GLY A 113 2.71 -7.72 18.14
N GLY A 114 1.55 -8.14 17.64
CA GLY A 114 0.32 -8.26 18.41
C GLY A 114 0.45 -9.28 19.54
N ASP A 115 1.00 -10.46 19.25
CA ASP A 115 1.21 -11.51 20.22
C ASP A 115 2.17 -11.08 21.35
N ARG A 116 3.25 -10.39 21.00
CA ARG A 116 4.20 -9.87 22.02
C ARG A 116 3.54 -8.86 22.95
N LEU A 117 2.68 -8.00 22.45
CA LEU A 117 1.97 -7.01 23.27
C LEU A 117 0.95 -7.69 24.18
N LEU A 118 0.25 -8.72 23.71
CA LEU A 118 -0.69 -9.48 24.52
C LEU A 118 0.03 -10.23 25.66
N HIS A 119 1.17 -10.86 25.38
CA HIS A 119 1.96 -11.53 26.40
C HIS A 119 2.60 -10.54 27.41
N ALA A 120 3.03 -9.37 26.94
CA ALA A 120 3.56 -8.34 27.83
C ALA A 120 2.47 -7.78 28.75
N SER A 121 1.26 -7.54 28.24
CA SER A 121 0.14 -7.06 29.07
C SER A 121 -0.36 -8.12 30.06
N ALA A 122 -0.35 -9.40 29.69
CA ALA A 122 -0.67 -10.49 30.61
C ALA A 122 0.30 -10.60 31.77
N ASN A 123 1.59 -10.35 31.53
CA ASN A 123 2.62 -10.37 32.59
C ASN A 123 2.53 -9.16 33.54
N ILE A 124 2.08 -8.00 33.06
CA ILE A 124 1.92 -6.77 33.86
C ILE A 124 0.73 -6.91 34.84
N THR A 125 -0.30 -7.67 34.48
CA THR A 125 -1.48 -7.87 35.34
C THR A 125 -1.18 -8.81 36.54
N PHE A 126 -0.12 -9.58 36.48
CA PHE A 126 0.23 -10.55 37.55
C PHE A 126 1.01 -9.93 38.70
N ASP A 127 1.76 -8.86 38.48
CA ASP A 127 2.58 -8.17 39.50
C ASP A 127 1.81 -7.16 40.36
N GLY A 128 0.53 -6.94 40.08
CA GLY A 128 -0.32 -5.98 40.79
C GLY A 128 -1.11 -6.54 41.98
N GLN A 129 -0.94 -7.82 42.30
CA GLN A 129 -1.61 -8.48 43.46
C GLN A 129 -0.61 -9.10 44.42
N ALA A 130 0.17 -8.27 45.00
CA ALA A 130 0.93 -8.66 46.19
C ALA A 130 0.40 -7.90 47.41
#